data_2077d63b2ca8728f678a8397c81570a4
#
_entry.id   2077d63b2ca8728f678a8397c81570a4
#
_cell.length_a   1.000
_cell.length_b   1.000
_cell.length_c   1.000
_cell.angle_alpha   90.00
_cell.angle_beta   90.00
_cell.angle_gamma   90.00
#
_symmetry.space_group_name_H-M   'P 1'
#
loop_
_entity.id
_entity.type
_entity.pdbx_description
1 polymer ?
#
loop_
_entity_poly.entity_id
_entity_poly.type
_entity_poly.pdbx_seq_one_letter_code
_entity_poly.pdbx_strand_id
1 'polypeptide(L)'
;MNTQTITIDEYNNDGSLINLYYNESIGEWCAYGFSAYRLWLFCKSNGYNTLQSFSQEMQMPCLIIAKNAFMQLLQNMTDITEQIDSHIRIIMPEKITMNAY
;
A
#
# COMPACT_ATOMS: atom_id res chain seq x y z
N MET A 1 -6.47 -13.93 -2.46
CA MET A 1 -5.84 -12.79 -3.14
C MET A 1 -4.91 -13.31 -4.22
N ASN A 2 -4.98 -12.73 -5.40
CA ASN A 2 -4.27 -13.22 -6.58
C ASN A 2 -3.05 -12.35 -6.86
N THR A 3 -1.85 -12.94 -6.86
CA THR A 3 -0.61 -12.20 -7.12
C THR A 3 -0.59 -11.57 -8.50
N GLN A 4 -1.22 -12.21 -9.48
CA GLN A 4 -1.31 -11.66 -10.84
C GLN A 4 -2.14 -10.37 -10.86
N THR A 5 -3.25 -10.34 -10.13
CA THR A 5 -4.09 -9.15 -10.02
C THR A 5 -3.33 -8.01 -9.36
N ILE A 6 -2.59 -8.29 -8.29
CA ILE A 6 -1.77 -7.30 -7.60
C ILE A 6 -0.73 -6.73 -8.56
N THR A 7 -0.04 -7.58 -9.29
CA THR A 7 0.99 -7.16 -10.25
C THR A 7 0.42 -6.24 -11.31
N ILE A 8 -0.73 -6.60 -11.88
CA ILE A 8 -1.39 -5.79 -12.90
C ILE A 8 -1.83 -4.44 -12.32
N ASP A 9 -2.42 -4.44 -11.13
CA ASP A 9 -2.88 -3.21 -10.48
C ASP A 9 -1.72 -2.25 -10.23
N GLU A 10 -0.56 -2.76 -9.80
CA GLU A 10 0.59 -1.91 -9.52
C GLU A 10 1.27 -1.43 -10.80
N TYR A 11 1.26 -2.21 -11.85
CA TYR A 11 1.75 -1.74 -13.16
C TYR A 11 0.91 -0.58 -13.69
N ASN A 12 -0.39 -0.58 -13.39
CA ASN A 12 -1.31 0.47 -13.84
C ASN A 12 -1.42 1.62 -12.86
N ASN A 13 -0.76 1.53 -11.71
CA ASN A 13 -0.81 2.57 -10.69
C ASN A 13 0.11 3.73 -11.08
N ASP A 14 -0.47 4.91 -11.27
CA ASP A 14 0.26 6.10 -11.68
C ASP A 14 0.66 7.01 -10.50
N GLY A 15 0.55 6.48 -9.27
CA GLY A 15 0.87 7.24 -8.08
C GLY A 15 -0.32 7.95 -7.46
N SER A 16 -1.51 7.81 -8.04
CA SER A 16 -2.73 8.41 -7.50
C SER A 16 -3.43 7.50 -6.48
N LEU A 17 -3.01 6.24 -6.38
CA LEU A 17 -3.65 5.25 -5.52
C LEU A 17 -2.65 4.58 -4.60
N ILE A 18 -3.11 4.25 -3.39
CA ILE A 18 -2.43 3.28 -2.53
C ILE A 18 -3.35 2.07 -2.43
N ASN A 19 -2.89 0.92 -2.91
CA ASN A 19 -3.61 -0.34 -2.79
C ASN A 19 -3.06 -1.11 -1.60
N LEU A 20 -3.94 -1.47 -0.68
CA LEU A 20 -3.60 -2.28 0.49
C LEU A 20 -4.28 -3.63 0.36
N TYR A 21 -3.53 -4.69 0.61
CA TYR A 21 -4.01 -6.07 0.51
C TYR A 21 -3.77 -6.79 1.83
N TYR A 22 -4.78 -7.48 2.31
CA TYR A 22 -4.63 -8.28 3.52
C TYR A 22 -3.94 -9.59 3.18
N ASN A 23 -2.81 -9.85 3.82
CA ASN A 23 -2.07 -11.09 3.64
C ASN A 23 -2.43 -12.05 4.77
N GLU A 24 -3.24 -13.05 4.45
CA GLU A 24 -3.73 -14.01 5.43
C GLU A 24 -2.62 -14.85 6.04
N SER A 25 -1.55 -15.09 5.29
CA SER A 25 -0.43 -15.91 5.75
C SER A 25 0.27 -15.29 6.95
N ILE A 26 0.31 -13.98 7.03
CA ILE A 26 0.98 -13.26 8.13
C ILE A 26 0.02 -12.44 8.97
N GLY A 27 -1.26 -12.36 8.59
CA GLY A 27 -2.25 -11.61 9.33
C GLY A 27 -2.04 -10.10 9.33
N GLU A 28 -1.44 -9.57 8.26
CA GLU A 28 -1.08 -8.15 8.18
C GLU A 28 -1.52 -7.56 6.84
N TRP A 29 -1.75 -6.24 6.85
CA TRP A 29 -1.99 -5.50 5.61
C TRP A 29 -0.67 -5.14 4.95
N CYS A 30 -0.63 -5.27 3.64
CA CYS A 30 0.59 -5.07 2.85
C CYS A 30 0.30 -4.20 1.64
N ALA A 31 1.31 -3.45 1.21
CA ALA A 31 1.31 -2.75 -0.07
C ALA A 31 2.48 -3.26 -0.90
N TYR A 32 2.36 -3.20 -2.22
CA TYR A 32 3.37 -3.71 -3.15
C TYR A 32 3.69 -2.67 -4.20
N GLY A 33 4.91 -2.72 -4.74
CA GLY A 33 5.30 -1.88 -5.85
C GLY A 33 5.15 -0.39 -5.57
N PHE A 34 4.48 0.34 -6.45
CA PHE A 34 4.28 1.77 -6.32
C PHE A 34 3.44 2.11 -5.08
N SER A 35 2.45 1.29 -4.76
CA SER A 35 1.66 1.50 -3.54
C SER A 35 2.52 1.39 -2.29
N ALA A 36 3.48 0.46 -2.26
CA ALA A 36 4.42 0.33 -1.14
C ALA A 36 5.26 1.59 -0.98
N TYR A 37 5.77 2.12 -2.09
CA TYR A 37 6.57 3.33 -2.08
C TYR A 37 5.75 4.53 -1.57
N ARG A 38 4.56 4.71 -2.10
CA ARG A 38 3.66 5.80 -1.72
C ARG A 38 3.27 5.72 -0.25
N LEU A 39 2.93 4.52 0.21
CA LEU A 39 2.58 4.28 1.60
C LEU A 39 3.76 4.56 2.53
N TRP A 40 4.96 4.14 2.13
CA TRP A 40 6.17 4.37 2.92
C TRP A 40 6.41 5.87 3.13
N LEU A 41 6.27 6.67 2.08
CA LEU A 41 6.40 8.11 2.18
C LEU A 41 5.41 8.72 3.18
N PHE A 42 4.16 8.30 3.07
CA PHE A 42 3.12 8.77 3.97
C PHE A 42 3.42 8.39 5.42
N CYS A 43 3.78 7.14 5.65
CA CYS A 43 4.06 6.65 7.00
C CYS A 43 5.28 7.32 7.60
N LYS A 44 6.32 7.52 6.79
CA LYS A 44 7.54 8.21 7.24
C LYS A 44 7.23 9.66 7.66
N SER A 45 6.41 10.35 6.89
CA SER A 45 6.03 11.73 7.18
C SER A 45 5.18 11.86 8.44
N ASN A 46 4.45 10.81 8.80
CA ASN A 46 3.53 10.83 9.94
C ASN A 46 4.01 10.02 11.15
N GLY A 47 5.22 9.47 11.07
CA GLY A 47 5.79 8.71 12.16
C GLY A 47 5.17 7.35 12.40
N TYR A 48 4.55 6.76 11.41
CA TYR A 48 3.95 5.43 11.51
C TYR A 48 5.00 4.36 11.25
N ASN A 49 4.95 3.27 12.01
CA ASN A 49 5.88 2.17 11.86
C ASN A 49 5.48 1.24 10.73
N THR A 50 6.45 0.89 9.89
CA THR A 50 6.26 -0.06 8.80
C THR A 50 7.45 -1.01 8.76
N LEU A 51 7.26 -2.16 8.10
CA LEU A 51 8.32 -3.12 7.85
C LEU A 51 8.52 -3.25 6.35
N GLN A 52 9.70 -2.86 5.89
CA GLN A 52 10.07 -2.99 4.48
C GLN A 52 10.50 -4.43 4.20
N SER A 53 10.07 -4.95 3.05
CA SER A 53 10.37 -6.28 2.62
C SER A 53 10.40 -6.32 1.10
N PHE A 54 10.59 -7.51 0.54
CA PHE A 54 10.57 -7.72 -0.90
C PHE A 54 9.78 -8.99 -1.20
N SER A 55 8.84 -8.89 -2.12
CA SER A 55 8.06 -10.06 -2.54
C SER A 55 8.82 -10.81 -3.61
N GLN A 56 9.31 -12.00 -3.27
CA GLN A 56 9.97 -12.88 -4.24
C GLN A 56 8.97 -13.35 -5.31
N GLU A 57 7.75 -13.57 -4.90
CA GLU A 57 6.70 -14.08 -5.78
C GLU A 57 6.32 -13.05 -6.84
N MET A 58 6.22 -11.79 -6.47
CA MET A 58 5.82 -10.73 -7.39
C MET A 58 7.00 -9.93 -7.94
N GLN A 59 8.21 -10.18 -7.42
CA GLN A 59 9.43 -9.47 -7.81
C GLN A 59 9.30 -7.96 -7.68
N MET A 60 8.75 -7.51 -6.56
CA MET A 60 8.60 -6.09 -6.29
C MET A 60 8.66 -5.78 -4.80
N PRO A 61 8.95 -4.52 -4.42
CA PRO A 61 8.97 -4.13 -3.02
C PRO A 61 7.63 -4.37 -2.35
N CYS A 62 7.70 -4.71 -1.06
CA CYS A 62 6.53 -4.95 -0.23
C CYS A 62 6.69 -4.15 1.06
N LEU A 63 5.61 -3.51 1.49
CA LEU A 63 5.58 -2.79 2.76
C LEU A 63 4.49 -3.40 3.63
N ILE A 64 4.87 -3.79 4.84
CA ILE A 64 3.93 -4.33 5.82
C ILE A 64 3.63 -3.24 6.84
N ILE A 65 2.36 -2.93 7.05
CA ILE A 65 1.96 -1.92 8.01
C ILE A 65 1.37 -2.58 9.25
N ALA A 66 1.88 -2.19 10.42
CA ALA A 66 1.38 -2.71 11.69
C ALA A 66 -0.09 -2.33 11.89
N LYS A 67 -0.84 -3.17 12.59
CA LYS A 67 -2.28 -2.98 12.78
C LYS A 67 -2.60 -1.61 13.38
N ASN A 68 -1.85 -1.17 14.37
CA ASN A 68 -2.09 0.13 15.00
C ASN A 68 -1.90 1.29 14.02
N ALA A 69 -0.82 1.22 13.22
CA ALA A 69 -0.54 2.22 12.21
C ALA A 69 -1.61 2.18 11.10
N PHE A 70 -2.06 0.98 10.74
CA PHE A 70 -3.12 0.81 9.75
C PHE A 70 -4.42 1.48 10.20
N MET A 71 -4.80 1.30 11.47
CA MET A 71 -6.00 1.94 12.01
C MET A 71 -5.89 3.46 11.99
N GLN A 72 -4.72 4.00 12.36
CA GLN A 72 -4.49 5.44 12.32
C GLN A 72 -4.51 5.97 10.89
N LEU A 73 -3.95 5.22 9.95
CA LEU A 73 -3.98 5.57 8.54
C LEU A 73 -5.41 5.72 8.05
N LEU A 74 -6.27 4.76 8.35
CA LEU A 74 -7.67 4.79 7.92
C LEU A 74 -8.43 5.96 8.54
N GLN A 75 -8.14 6.31 9.79
CA GLN A 75 -8.78 7.44 10.46
C GLN A 75 -8.41 8.77 9.83
N ASN A 76 -7.18 8.87 9.31
CA ASN A 76 -6.67 10.10 8.72
C ASN A 76 -6.91 10.20 7.21
N MET A 77 -7.31 9.10 6.57
CA MET A 77 -7.60 9.06 5.14
C MET A 77 -9.10 9.07 4.93
N THR A 78 -9.61 10.18 4.41
CA THR A 78 -11.04 10.32 4.15
C THR A 78 -11.44 9.92 2.74
N ASP A 79 -10.45 9.64 1.89
CA ASP A 79 -10.68 9.41 0.46
C ASP A 79 -10.59 7.94 0.07
N ILE A 80 -10.97 7.04 1.00
CA ILE A 80 -11.05 5.61 0.67
C ILE A 80 -12.18 5.43 -0.33
N THR A 81 -11.82 4.98 -1.52
CA THR A 81 -12.79 4.83 -2.60
C THR A 81 -13.45 3.47 -2.61
N GLU A 82 -12.76 2.47 -2.13
CA GLU A 82 -13.25 1.11 -2.25
C GLU A 82 -12.62 0.23 -1.18
N GLN A 83 -13.46 -0.55 -0.53
CA GLN A 83 -13.02 -1.59 0.40
C GLN A 83 -13.82 -2.84 0.11
N ILE A 84 -13.12 -3.89 -0.35
CA ILE A 84 -13.71 -5.19 -0.63
C ILE A 84 -12.88 -6.22 0.13
N ASP A 85 -13.46 -6.83 1.16
CA ASP A 85 -12.85 -7.91 1.94
C ASP A 85 -11.39 -7.66 2.29
N SER A 86 -10.47 -8.15 1.45
CA SER A 86 -9.02 -8.11 1.68
C SER A 86 -8.31 -7.07 0.84
N HIS A 87 -9.03 -6.13 0.23
CA HIS A 87 -8.44 -5.10 -0.62
C HIS A 87 -9.02 -3.73 -0.28
N ILE A 88 -8.16 -2.78 0.03
CA ILE A 88 -8.52 -1.38 0.26
C ILE A 88 -7.80 -0.52 -0.75
N ARG A 89 -8.54 0.36 -1.41
CA ARG A 89 -7.99 1.30 -2.38
C ARG A 89 -8.17 2.72 -1.86
N ILE A 90 -7.08 3.45 -1.72
CA ILE A 90 -7.07 4.82 -1.22
C ILE A 90 -6.65 5.75 -2.34
N ILE A 91 -7.45 6.79 -2.61
CA ILE A 91 -7.08 7.83 -3.56
C ILE A 91 -6.23 8.86 -2.84
N MET A 92 -5.07 9.18 -3.41
CA MET A 92 -4.21 10.23 -2.89
C MET A 92 -4.52 11.54 -3.61
N PRO A 93 -4.53 12.67 -2.89
CA PRO A 93 -4.88 13.96 -3.49
C PRO A 93 -3.89 14.45 -4.52
N GLU A 94 -2.62 13.98 -4.45
CA GLU A 94 -1.58 14.39 -5.39
C GLU A 94 -0.82 13.18 -5.89
N LYS A 95 -0.48 13.21 -7.17
CA LYS A 95 0.37 12.18 -7.75
C LYS A 95 1.82 12.41 -7.36
N ILE A 96 2.56 11.32 -7.15
CA ILE A 96 4.00 11.34 -6.94
C ILE A 96 4.63 10.47 -8.02
N THR A 97 5.71 10.96 -8.62
CA THR A 97 6.49 10.16 -9.56
C THR A 97 7.70 9.57 -8.83
N MET A 98 8.09 8.36 -9.24
CA MET A 98 9.19 7.65 -8.60
C MET A 98 10.52 8.38 -8.72
N ASN A 99 10.68 9.17 -9.75
CA ASN A 99 11.91 9.92 -10.01
C ASN A 99 11.91 11.33 -9.40
N ALA A 100 10.99 11.63 -8.51
CA ALA A 100 10.96 12.90 -7.80
C ALA A 100 11.94 12.94 -6.62
N TYR A 101 12.78 11.95 -6.51
CA TYR A 101 13.78 11.82 -5.44
C TYR A 101 15.16 11.89 -5.95
#